data_98f46c37a678c3623ac161dd7f29ad2b
#
_entry.id   98f46c37a678c3623ac161dd7f29ad2b
#
_cell.length_a   1.000
_cell.length_b   1.000
_cell.length_c   1.000
_cell.angle_alpha   90.00
_cell.angle_beta   90.00
_cell.angle_gamma   90.00
#
_symmetry.space_group_name_H-M   'P 1'
#
loop_
_entity.id
_entity.type
_entity.pdbx_description
1 polymer ?
#
loop_
_entity_poly.entity_id
_entity_poly.type
_entity_poly.pdbx_seq_one_letter_code
_entity_poly.pdbx_strand_id
1 'polypeptide(L)'
;GIKKILTTCPHCFNTLTNEYPDFGAKFEVIHHTDYMLGLVAEKKLVPSKPVKGKVAYHDSCYLGRYNDIYESPRQILQAIPGVELIEVEGWNKKKGLCCGAGGAQMFMEEQNKDRVNVKRTLQLVDALGNPTNKGNAHGHGAHTIASACPFCMTMLKDGVKSQSLEEEIQNLDVVELLAQSCGVGDPAPATNDSASPAA
;
A
#
# COMPACT_ATOMS: atom_id res chain seq x y z
N GLY A 1 -5.83 -28.88 -12.19
CA GLY A 1 -5.25 -27.62 -12.64
C GLY A 1 -5.57 -26.48 -11.67
N ILE A 2 -4.80 -25.40 -11.72
CA ILE A 2 -5.03 -24.19 -10.93
C ILE A 2 -6.34 -23.53 -11.40
N LYS A 3 -7.21 -23.17 -10.46
CA LYS A 3 -8.47 -22.49 -10.76
C LYS A 3 -8.53 -21.08 -10.18
N LYS A 4 -7.89 -20.85 -9.03
CA LYS A 4 -7.89 -19.58 -8.31
C LYS A 4 -6.47 -19.09 -8.09
N ILE A 5 -6.24 -17.80 -8.33
CA ILE A 5 -4.95 -17.12 -8.19
C ILE A 5 -5.14 -15.88 -7.31
N LEU A 6 -4.33 -15.79 -6.27
CA LEU A 6 -4.18 -14.58 -5.45
C LEU A 6 -2.90 -13.87 -5.91
N THR A 7 -3.01 -12.57 -6.18
CA THR A 7 -1.85 -11.77 -6.61
C THR A 7 -1.76 -10.44 -5.88
N THR A 8 -0.54 -10.01 -5.58
CA THR A 8 -0.26 -8.68 -5.01
C THR A 8 0.03 -7.63 -6.09
N CYS A 9 0.22 -8.08 -7.33
CA CYS A 9 0.60 -7.21 -8.44
C CYS A 9 -0.61 -6.90 -9.32
N PRO A 10 -1.06 -5.64 -9.43
CA PRO A 10 -2.17 -5.25 -10.31
C PRO A 10 -1.92 -5.53 -11.79
N HIS A 11 -0.66 -5.53 -12.25
CA HIS A 11 -0.33 -5.91 -13.62
C HIS A 11 -0.60 -7.39 -13.87
N CYS A 12 -0.13 -8.26 -12.95
CA CYS A 12 -0.43 -9.69 -13.01
C CYS A 12 -1.94 -9.94 -12.92
N PHE A 13 -2.64 -9.22 -12.02
CA PHE A 13 -4.09 -9.27 -11.92
C PHE A 13 -4.75 -8.98 -13.27
N ASN A 14 -4.39 -7.84 -13.89
CA ASN A 14 -4.94 -7.44 -15.19
C ASN A 14 -4.67 -8.48 -16.29
N THR A 15 -3.42 -8.89 -16.43
CA THR A 15 -3.01 -9.83 -17.49
C THR A 15 -3.69 -11.19 -17.32
N LEU A 16 -3.73 -11.74 -16.13
CA LEU A 16 -4.37 -13.02 -15.86
C LEU A 16 -5.90 -12.97 -16.02
N THR A 17 -6.52 -11.82 -15.68
CA THR A 17 -7.98 -11.67 -15.74
C THR A 17 -8.45 -11.31 -17.14
N ASN A 18 -7.77 -10.39 -17.83
CA ASN A 18 -8.29 -9.74 -19.01
C ASN A 18 -7.61 -10.20 -20.32
N GLU A 19 -6.36 -10.69 -20.25
CA GLU A 19 -5.59 -11.04 -21.45
C GLU A 19 -5.46 -12.56 -21.64
N TYR A 20 -5.24 -13.35 -20.58
CA TYR A 20 -5.14 -14.81 -20.66
C TYR A 20 -6.38 -15.52 -21.23
N PRO A 21 -7.62 -15.02 -21.06
CA PRO A 21 -8.79 -15.60 -21.71
C PRO A 21 -8.68 -15.69 -23.23
N ASP A 22 -7.98 -14.75 -23.88
CA ASP A 22 -7.75 -14.76 -25.34
C ASP A 22 -6.87 -15.94 -25.77
N PHE A 23 -6.07 -16.48 -24.85
CA PHE A 23 -5.24 -17.67 -25.06
C PHE A 23 -5.90 -18.96 -24.55
N GLY A 24 -7.19 -18.91 -24.17
CA GLY A 24 -7.96 -20.07 -23.70
C GLY A 24 -7.76 -20.42 -22.23
N ALA A 25 -7.01 -19.65 -21.45
CA ALA A 25 -6.80 -19.88 -20.03
C ALA A 25 -7.73 -18.96 -19.20
N LYS A 26 -8.58 -19.56 -18.37
CA LYS A 26 -9.49 -18.81 -17.48
C LYS A 26 -9.23 -19.16 -16.03
N PHE A 27 -8.99 -18.13 -15.21
CA PHE A 27 -8.74 -18.25 -13.79
C PHE A 27 -9.70 -17.33 -13.01
N GLU A 28 -10.04 -17.71 -11.79
CA GLU A 28 -10.56 -16.80 -10.80
C GLU A 28 -9.36 -16.04 -10.18
N VAL A 29 -9.14 -14.81 -10.61
CA VAL A 29 -8.01 -14.00 -10.10
C VAL A 29 -8.54 -13.02 -9.07
N ILE A 30 -7.88 -12.94 -7.93
CA ILE A 30 -8.25 -12.04 -6.84
C ILE A 30 -7.03 -11.19 -6.52
N HIS A 31 -7.22 -9.87 -6.47
CA HIS A 31 -6.18 -8.99 -5.96
C HIS A 31 -6.11 -9.10 -4.42
N HIS A 32 -4.91 -8.98 -3.86
CA HIS A 32 -4.71 -9.20 -2.42
C HIS A 32 -5.56 -8.28 -1.54
N THR A 33 -5.81 -7.04 -1.96
CA THR A 33 -6.67 -6.11 -1.21
C THR A 33 -8.11 -6.59 -1.11
N ASP A 34 -8.69 -7.13 -2.20
CA ASP A 34 -10.05 -7.66 -2.16
C ASP A 34 -10.13 -8.90 -1.27
N TYR A 35 -9.11 -9.77 -1.35
CA TYR A 35 -9.04 -10.96 -0.52
C TYR A 35 -8.93 -10.62 0.98
N MET A 36 -8.03 -9.69 1.32
CA MET A 36 -7.82 -9.26 2.72
C MET A 36 -9.04 -8.53 3.26
N LEU A 37 -9.69 -7.68 2.46
CA LEU A 37 -10.94 -7.05 2.86
C LEU A 37 -12.03 -8.08 3.16
N GLY A 38 -12.14 -9.14 2.36
CA GLY A 38 -13.03 -10.27 2.62
C GLY A 38 -12.76 -10.93 3.98
N LEU A 39 -11.49 -11.18 4.31
CA LEU A 39 -11.11 -11.75 5.61
C LEU A 39 -11.43 -10.81 6.79
N VAL A 40 -11.29 -9.49 6.60
CA VAL A 40 -11.70 -8.50 7.61
C VAL A 40 -13.21 -8.50 7.80
N ALA A 41 -13.97 -8.51 6.70
CA ALA A 41 -15.44 -8.56 6.76
C ALA A 41 -15.96 -9.83 7.43
N GLU A 42 -15.32 -10.98 7.19
CA GLU A 42 -15.62 -12.27 7.82
C GLU A 42 -15.08 -12.38 9.26
N LYS A 43 -14.43 -11.33 9.80
CA LYS A 43 -13.79 -11.31 11.11
C LYS A 43 -12.70 -12.39 11.30
N LYS A 44 -12.14 -12.89 10.22
CA LYS A 44 -10.98 -13.80 10.23
C LYS A 44 -9.66 -13.03 10.43
N LEU A 45 -9.62 -11.77 10.01
CA LEU A 45 -8.62 -10.78 10.38
C LEU A 45 -9.30 -9.65 11.14
N VAL A 46 -8.77 -9.34 12.33
CA VAL A 46 -9.32 -8.29 13.18
C VAL A 46 -8.24 -7.25 13.44
N PRO A 47 -8.27 -6.10 12.75
CA PRO A 47 -7.36 -5.01 13.02
C PRO A 47 -7.72 -4.38 14.37
N SER A 48 -6.95 -4.69 15.41
CA SER A 48 -7.22 -4.26 16.79
C SER A 48 -6.15 -3.34 17.37
N LYS A 49 -4.92 -3.43 16.87
CA LYS A 49 -3.83 -2.56 17.31
C LYS A 49 -3.87 -1.23 16.55
N PRO A 50 -3.82 -0.08 17.25
CA PRO A 50 -3.84 1.20 16.57
C PRO A 50 -2.52 1.45 15.82
N VAL A 51 -2.64 1.81 14.54
CA VAL A 51 -1.56 2.35 13.72
C VAL A 51 -1.80 3.85 13.61
N LYS A 52 -1.09 4.63 14.44
CA LYS A 52 -1.30 6.09 14.50
C LYS A 52 -0.55 6.78 13.38
N GLY A 53 -1.23 7.63 12.63
CA GLY A 53 -0.60 8.50 11.64
C GLY A 53 -1.50 8.83 10.45
N LYS A 54 -1.01 9.78 9.65
CA LYS A 54 -1.64 10.13 8.38
C LYS A 54 -1.12 9.20 7.29
N VAL A 55 -2.02 8.66 6.51
CA VAL A 55 -1.73 7.74 5.41
C VAL A 55 -2.26 8.32 4.11
N ALA A 56 -1.37 8.76 3.21
CA ALA A 56 -1.75 9.13 1.86
C ALA A 56 -1.75 7.89 0.96
N TYR A 57 -2.87 7.59 0.32
CA TYR A 57 -2.98 6.44 -0.54
C TYR A 57 -2.66 6.77 -2.00
N HIS A 58 -1.78 5.98 -2.60
CA HIS A 58 -1.49 6.03 -4.03
C HIS A 58 -2.32 5.02 -4.81
N ASP A 59 -3.21 5.51 -5.66
CA ASP A 59 -3.99 4.68 -6.57
C ASP A 59 -3.11 4.06 -7.67
N SER A 60 -2.94 2.75 -7.61
CA SER A 60 -2.22 2.00 -8.64
C SER A 60 -3.03 1.99 -9.94
N CYS A 61 -2.41 2.41 -11.06
CA CYS A 61 -3.12 2.58 -12.33
C CYS A 61 -3.76 1.28 -12.84
N TYR A 62 -3.08 0.14 -12.75
CA TYR A 62 -3.63 -1.14 -13.19
C TYR A 62 -4.70 -1.70 -12.25
N LEU A 63 -4.73 -1.31 -10.98
CA LEU A 63 -5.80 -1.69 -10.07
C LEU A 63 -7.04 -0.81 -10.30
N GLY A 64 -6.85 0.50 -10.26
CA GLY A 64 -7.95 1.46 -10.39
C GLY A 64 -8.36 1.72 -11.82
N ARG A 65 -7.49 2.34 -12.63
CA ARG A 65 -7.85 2.84 -13.97
C ARG A 65 -8.21 1.73 -14.95
N TYR A 66 -7.55 0.58 -14.88
CA TYR A 66 -7.80 -0.56 -15.76
C TYR A 66 -8.87 -1.51 -15.24
N ASN A 67 -9.04 -1.64 -13.92
CA ASN A 67 -9.93 -2.65 -13.33
C ASN A 67 -11.00 -2.06 -12.39
N ASP A 68 -11.09 -0.74 -12.26
CA ASP A 68 -12.09 -0.01 -11.45
C ASP A 68 -12.06 -0.34 -9.93
N ILE A 69 -10.97 -0.92 -9.44
CA ILE A 69 -10.80 -1.29 -8.02
C ILE A 69 -10.17 -0.12 -7.28
N TYR A 70 -10.98 0.66 -6.56
CA TYR A 70 -10.56 1.84 -5.79
C TYR A 70 -10.87 1.71 -4.32
N GLU A 71 -11.93 0.98 -3.97
CA GLU A 71 -12.51 1.02 -2.63
C GLU A 71 -11.89 0.00 -1.68
N SER A 72 -11.53 -1.20 -2.13
CA SER A 72 -10.98 -2.23 -1.25
C SER A 72 -9.71 -1.79 -0.49
N PRO A 73 -8.70 -1.12 -1.11
CA PRO A 73 -7.57 -0.61 -0.36
C PRO A 73 -7.96 0.44 0.68
N ARG A 74 -8.92 1.31 0.33
CA ARG A 74 -9.40 2.37 1.23
C ARG A 74 -10.16 1.81 2.43
N GLN A 75 -11.04 0.84 2.19
CA GLN A 75 -11.80 0.19 3.25
C GLN A 75 -10.89 -0.56 4.23
N ILE A 76 -9.81 -1.18 3.75
CA ILE A 76 -8.80 -1.78 4.62
C ILE A 76 -8.15 -0.70 5.50
N LEU A 77 -7.67 0.41 4.91
CA LEU A 77 -7.03 1.48 5.66
C LEU A 77 -7.98 2.10 6.70
N GLN A 78 -9.26 2.29 6.34
CA GLN A 78 -10.29 2.81 7.24
C GLN A 78 -10.67 1.84 8.36
N ALA A 79 -10.48 0.53 8.16
CA ALA A 79 -10.71 -0.47 9.20
C ALA A 79 -9.60 -0.51 10.27
N ILE A 80 -8.44 0.09 10.01
CA ILE A 80 -7.31 0.10 10.94
C ILE A 80 -7.49 1.23 11.96
N PRO A 81 -7.57 0.94 13.26
CA PRO A 81 -7.71 1.97 14.27
C PRO A 81 -6.55 2.96 14.26
N GLY A 82 -6.85 4.25 14.32
CA GLY A 82 -5.85 5.32 14.41
C GLY A 82 -5.26 5.79 13.08
N VAL A 83 -5.58 5.14 11.97
CA VAL A 83 -5.21 5.61 10.63
C VAL A 83 -6.11 6.78 10.22
N GLU A 84 -5.50 7.89 9.84
CA GLU A 84 -6.16 9.02 9.15
C GLU A 84 -5.85 8.91 7.66
N LEU A 85 -6.82 8.42 6.88
CA LEU A 85 -6.67 8.31 5.42
C LEU A 85 -6.75 9.69 4.77
N ILE A 86 -5.69 10.07 4.05
CA ILE A 86 -5.58 11.33 3.33
C ILE A 86 -5.72 11.07 1.84
N GLU A 87 -6.67 11.75 1.22
CA GLU A 87 -6.83 11.74 -0.24
C GLU A 87 -6.08 12.91 -0.88
N VAL A 88 -5.43 12.63 -2.01
CA VAL A 88 -4.76 13.69 -2.78
C VAL A 88 -5.81 14.41 -3.61
N GLU A 89 -6.27 15.57 -3.15
CA GLU A 89 -7.34 16.33 -3.79
C GLU A 89 -7.04 16.61 -5.27
N GLY A 90 -8.01 16.29 -6.13
CA GLY A 90 -7.87 16.45 -7.58
C GLY A 90 -6.97 15.41 -8.28
N TRP A 91 -6.20 14.62 -7.53
CA TRP A 91 -5.22 13.66 -8.06
C TRP A 91 -5.33 12.26 -7.43
N ASN A 92 -6.54 11.81 -7.23
CA ASN A 92 -6.87 10.49 -6.71
C ASN A 92 -7.79 9.70 -7.64
N LYS A 93 -7.97 8.44 -7.38
CA LYS A 93 -8.82 7.50 -8.16
C LYS A 93 -8.48 7.59 -9.66
N LYS A 94 -9.47 7.84 -10.52
CA LYS A 94 -9.30 7.93 -11.99
C LYS A 94 -8.32 9.03 -12.43
N LYS A 95 -8.19 10.08 -11.63
CA LYS A 95 -7.29 11.22 -11.90
C LYS A 95 -5.90 11.07 -11.27
N GLY A 96 -5.65 9.96 -10.56
CA GLY A 96 -4.35 9.72 -9.91
C GLY A 96 -3.19 9.78 -10.90
N LEU A 97 -2.11 10.51 -10.52
CA LEU A 97 -0.88 10.49 -11.30
C LEU A 97 -0.23 9.12 -11.18
N CYS A 98 0.35 8.63 -12.26
CA CYS A 98 1.09 7.35 -12.30
C CYS A 98 2.33 7.40 -11.38
N CYS A 99 2.75 6.24 -10.87
CA CYS A 99 4.03 6.12 -10.15
C CYS A 99 5.25 6.21 -11.08
N GLY A 100 5.05 6.15 -12.40
CA GLY A 100 6.13 6.25 -13.38
C GLY A 100 6.87 4.94 -13.70
N ALA A 101 6.40 3.77 -13.22
CA ALA A 101 7.07 2.49 -13.50
C ALA A 101 6.83 1.95 -14.91
N GLY A 102 5.72 2.38 -15.55
CA GLY A 102 5.27 1.86 -16.84
C GLY A 102 6.27 2.06 -17.98
N GLY A 103 6.15 1.24 -19.04
CA GLY A 103 7.06 1.30 -20.19
C GLY A 103 8.51 0.95 -19.85
N ALA A 104 8.74 0.13 -18.82
CA ALA A 104 10.06 -0.23 -18.32
C ALA A 104 10.87 0.94 -17.69
N GLN A 105 10.27 2.09 -17.46
CA GLN A 105 10.93 3.28 -16.89
C GLN A 105 11.55 3.02 -15.51
N MET A 106 11.03 2.06 -14.75
CA MET A 106 11.65 1.70 -13.47
C MET A 106 13.07 1.11 -13.61
N PHE A 107 13.41 0.61 -14.80
CA PHE A 107 14.73 0.02 -15.10
C PHE A 107 15.63 0.96 -15.91
N MET A 108 15.14 2.15 -16.24
CA MET A 108 15.87 3.13 -17.04
C MET A 108 16.39 4.27 -16.18
N GLU A 109 17.57 4.77 -16.54
CA GLU A 109 18.06 6.04 -16.02
C GLU A 109 17.33 7.18 -16.73
N GLU A 110 16.63 8.00 -15.96
CA GLU A 110 15.97 9.18 -16.48
C GLU A 110 16.98 10.31 -16.63
N GLN A 111 17.17 10.78 -17.84
CA GLN A 111 18.04 11.91 -18.13
C GLN A 111 17.40 13.26 -17.75
N ASN A 112 16.09 13.31 -17.68
CA ASN A 112 15.34 14.48 -17.26
C ASN A 112 15.18 14.49 -15.72
N LYS A 113 15.47 15.62 -15.07
CA LYS A 113 15.31 15.80 -13.63
C LYS A 113 13.84 15.72 -13.18
N ASP A 114 12.90 15.82 -14.10
CA ASP A 114 11.46 15.83 -13.85
C ASP A 114 10.83 14.40 -13.87
N ARG A 115 11.35 13.49 -13.09
CA ARG A 115 10.83 12.12 -13.01
C ARG A 115 9.38 12.10 -12.49
N VAL A 116 8.55 11.25 -13.11
CA VAL A 116 7.12 11.11 -12.75
C VAL A 116 6.96 10.62 -11.30
N ASN A 117 7.80 9.69 -10.86
CA ASN A 117 7.75 9.18 -9.48
C ASN A 117 8.03 10.27 -8.45
N VAL A 118 8.98 11.17 -8.72
CA VAL A 118 9.28 12.32 -7.85
C VAL A 118 8.06 13.25 -7.76
N LYS A 119 7.48 13.62 -8.92
CA LYS A 119 6.26 14.44 -8.96
C LYS A 119 5.12 13.81 -8.17
N ARG A 120 4.90 12.50 -8.34
CA ARG A 120 3.85 11.79 -7.58
C ARG A 120 4.15 11.75 -6.09
N THR A 121 5.40 11.48 -5.71
CA THR A 121 5.82 11.50 -4.31
C THR A 121 5.55 12.86 -3.67
N LEU A 122 5.94 13.95 -4.33
CA LEU A 122 5.71 15.30 -3.81
C LEU A 122 4.22 15.62 -3.64
N GLN A 123 3.35 15.19 -4.56
CA GLN A 123 1.89 15.35 -4.39
C GLN A 123 1.37 14.62 -3.13
N LEU A 124 1.88 13.41 -2.86
CA LEU A 124 1.49 12.63 -1.69
C LEU A 124 2.02 13.25 -0.39
N VAL A 125 3.25 13.75 -0.43
CA VAL A 125 3.88 14.46 0.70
C VAL A 125 3.15 15.77 1.01
N ASP A 126 2.79 16.54 0.00
CA ASP A 126 2.01 17.76 0.17
C ASP A 126 0.63 17.49 0.80
N ALA A 127 -0.05 16.43 0.36
CA ALA A 127 -1.33 16.02 0.93
C ALA A 127 -1.20 15.62 2.42
N LEU A 128 -0.07 15.03 2.81
CA LEU A 128 0.23 14.71 4.22
C LEU A 128 0.51 15.97 5.08
N GLY A 129 0.66 17.14 4.46
CA GLY A 129 0.93 18.40 5.14
C GLY A 129 2.41 18.79 5.20
N ASN A 130 3.20 18.27 4.28
CA ASN A 130 4.63 18.51 4.10
C ASN A 130 5.44 18.46 5.41
N PRO A 131 5.95 17.28 5.81
CA PRO A 131 6.62 17.10 7.10
C PRO A 131 7.91 17.92 7.26
N THR A 132 8.46 18.48 6.17
CA THR A 132 9.64 19.38 6.21
C THR A 132 9.33 20.77 6.77
N ASN A 133 8.05 21.15 6.84
CA ASN A 133 7.62 22.37 7.51
C ASN A 133 7.69 22.18 9.04
N LYS A 134 8.85 22.39 9.64
CA LYS A 134 9.13 22.27 11.08
C LYS A 134 8.23 23.08 12.03
N GLY A 135 7.26 23.84 11.49
CA GLY A 135 6.27 24.59 12.26
C GLY A 135 5.00 23.81 12.65
N ASN A 136 4.72 22.69 12.04
CA ASN A 136 3.52 21.86 12.30
C ASN A 136 3.86 20.51 12.91
N ALA A 137 4.83 20.48 13.82
CA ALA A 137 5.15 19.31 14.62
C ALA A 137 4.01 18.99 15.63
N HIS A 138 2.84 18.65 15.13
CA HIS A 138 1.78 18.08 15.95
C HIS A 138 1.81 16.56 15.82
N GLY A 139 2.58 15.94 16.71
CA GLY A 139 2.53 14.53 17.04
C GLY A 139 3.52 13.68 16.25
N HIS A 140 4.30 12.91 16.99
CA HIS A 140 5.18 11.84 16.53
C HIS A 140 4.38 10.66 15.96
N GLY A 141 3.75 10.86 14.78
CA GLY A 141 3.17 9.80 13.97
C GLY A 141 3.88 9.81 12.64
N ALA A 142 4.53 8.73 12.26
CA ALA A 142 5.15 8.60 10.97
C ALA A 142 4.12 8.84 9.86
N HIS A 143 4.39 9.78 8.98
CA HIS A 143 3.60 9.95 7.77
C HIS A 143 3.86 8.75 6.86
N THR A 144 2.80 8.18 6.30
CA THR A 144 2.92 6.99 5.46
C THR A 144 2.34 7.25 4.08
N ILE A 145 3.07 6.85 3.06
CA ILE A 145 2.54 6.67 1.71
C ILE A 145 2.19 5.19 1.57
N ALA A 146 0.91 4.89 1.37
CA ALA A 146 0.45 3.53 1.15
C ALA A 146 0.17 3.27 -0.33
N SER A 147 0.46 2.06 -0.78
CA SER A 147 0.11 1.58 -2.11
C SER A 147 -0.33 0.11 -2.06
N ALA A 148 -0.88 -0.39 -3.16
CA ALA A 148 -1.27 -1.79 -3.31
C ALA A 148 -0.68 -2.37 -4.60
N CYS A 149 0.60 -2.10 -4.85
CA CYS A 149 1.33 -2.53 -6.04
C CYS A 149 2.84 -2.52 -5.78
N PRO A 150 3.56 -3.63 -5.99
CA PRO A 150 5.00 -3.70 -5.73
C PRO A 150 5.81 -2.73 -6.62
N PHE A 151 5.38 -2.49 -7.86
CA PHE A 151 6.05 -1.52 -8.73
C PHE A 151 5.85 -0.08 -8.24
N CYS A 152 4.63 0.27 -7.83
CA CYS A 152 4.37 1.58 -7.23
C CYS A 152 5.17 1.77 -5.95
N MET A 153 5.26 0.73 -5.11
CA MET A 153 6.06 0.74 -3.90
C MET A 153 7.53 1.09 -4.19
N THR A 154 8.16 0.43 -5.16
CA THR A 154 9.55 0.69 -5.56
C THR A 154 9.71 2.13 -6.02
N MET A 155 8.85 2.60 -6.93
CA MET A 155 8.94 3.95 -7.49
C MET A 155 8.74 5.05 -6.45
N LEU A 156 7.82 4.84 -5.49
CA LEU A 156 7.57 5.82 -4.43
C LEU A 156 8.67 5.81 -3.38
N LYS A 157 9.26 4.64 -3.06
CA LYS A 157 10.47 4.56 -2.22
C LYS A 157 11.63 5.34 -2.84
N ASP A 158 11.87 5.17 -4.14
CA ASP A 158 12.87 5.95 -4.87
C ASP A 158 12.56 7.45 -4.85
N GLY A 159 11.29 7.81 -5.02
CA GLY A 159 10.85 9.20 -4.93
C GLY A 159 11.11 9.81 -3.57
N VAL A 160 10.77 9.13 -2.47
CA VAL A 160 11.05 9.58 -1.09
C VAL A 160 12.56 9.72 -0.87
N LYS A 161 13.34 8.72 -1.30
CA LYS A 161 14.80 8.74 -1.19
C LYS A 161 15.42 9.91 -1.95
N SER A 162 14.94 10.19 -3.17
CA SER A 162 15.46 11.30 -3.98
C SER A 162 15.21 12.69 -3.35
N GLN A 163 14.26 12.76 -2.41
CA GLN A 163 13.91 13.97 -1.66
C GLN A 163 14.49 13.98 -0.24
N SER A 164 15.29 12.96 0.14
CA SER A 164 15.87 12.80 1.48
C SER A 164 14.80 12.83 2.60
N LEU A 165 13.67 12.12 2.38
CA LEU A 165 12.52 12.08 3.29
C LEU A 165 12.32 10.72 3.95
N GLU A 166 13.32 9.82 3.92
CA GLU A 166 13.20 8.44 4.42
C GLU A 166 12.99 8.36 5.93
N GLU A 167 13.42 9.38 6.68
CA GLU A 167 13.22 9.42 8.12
C GLU A 167 11.82 9.92 8.52
N GLU A 168 11.16 10.71 7.65
CA GLU A 168 9.87 11.32 7.90
C GLU A 168 8.70 10.56 7.25
N ILE A 169 8.96 9.88 6.13
CA ILE A 169 7.94 9.21 5.31
C ILE A 169 8.22 7.72 5.20
N GLN A 170 7.29 6.92 5.69
CA GLN A 170 7.28 5.48 5.43
C GLN A 170 6.56 5.16 4.12
N ASN A 171 7.04 4.15 3.40
CA ASN A 171 6.33 3.59 2.24
C ASN A 171 5.96 2.15 2.56
N LEU A 172 4.66 1.87 2.67
CA LEU A 172 4.13 0.56 3.05
C LEU A 172 3.04 0.11 2.07
N ASP A 173 2.95 -1.21 1.89
CA ASP A 173 1.76 -1.78 1.28
C ASP A 173 0.58 -1.70 2.25
N VAL A 174 -0.64 -1.57 1.71
CA VAL A 174 -1.87 -1.54 2.50
C VAL A 174 -1.97 -2.75 3.43
N VAL A 175 -1.50 -3.91 2.97
CA VAL A 175 -1.53 -5.15 3.75
C VAL A 175 -0.45 -5.17 4.84
N GLU A 176 0.67 -4.48 4.66
CA GLU A 176 1.67 -4.33 5.73
C GLU A 176 1.09 -3.52 6.91
N LEU A 177 0.33 -2.44 6.63
CA LEU A 177 -0.39 -1.69 7.65
C LEU A 177 -1.46 -2.53 8.34
N LEU A 178 -2.20 -3.33 7.57
CA LEU A 178 -3.19 -4.27 8.12
C LEU A 178 -2.51 -5.31 9.02
N ALA A 179 -1.37 -5.88 8.59
CA ALA A 179 -0.61 -6.87 9.34
C ALA A 179 -0.14 -6.31 10.68
N GLN A 180 0.40 -5.08 10.72
CA GLN A 180 0.75 -4.39 11.95
C GLN A 180 -0.44 -4.26 12.90
N SER A 181 -1.61 -3.86 12.37
CA SER A 181 -2.82 -3.71 13.17
C SER A 181 -3.38 -5.04 13.67
N CYS A 182 -3.19 -6.12 12.93
CA CYS A 182 -3.57 -7.48 13.36
C CYS A 182 -2.53 -8.13 14.29
N GLY A 183 -1.36 -7.50 14.51
CA GLY A 183 -0.28 -8.07 15.31
C GLY A 183 0.44 -9.23 14.63
N VAL A 184 0.38 -9.31 13.31
CA VAL A 184 1.09 -10.32 12.52
C VAL A 184 2.56 -9.92 12.45
N GLY A 185 3.45 -10.85 12.85
CA GLY A 185 4.90 -10.61 12.87
C GLY A 185 5.46 -10.10 14.20
N ASP A 186 4.62 -9.83 15.19
CA ASP A 186 5.11 -9.62 16.54
C ASP A 186 5.69 -10.95 17.09
N PRO A 187 6.80 -10.92 17.84
CA PRO A 187 7.27 -12.12 18.53
C PRO A 187 6.15 -12.62 19.45
N ALA A 188 5.87 -13.92 19.39
CA ALA A 188 4.91 -14.54 20.30
C ALA A 188 5.26 -14.11 21.75
N PRO A 189 4.27 -13.74 22.59
CA PRO A 189 4.54 -13.42 23.97
C PRO A 189 5.31 -14.60 24.58
N ALA A 190 6.45 -14.31 25.21
CA ALA A 190 7.24 -15.32 25.88
C ALA A 190 6.34 -16.08 26.85
N THR A 191 6.07 -17.34 26.56
CA THR A 191 5.36 -18.20 27.50
C THR A 191 6.27 -18.37 28.72
N ASN A 192 5.91 -17.71 29.82
CA ASN A 192 6.53 -17.94 31.12
C ASN A 192 6.09 -19.33 31.62
N ASP A 193 6.60 -20.38 31.01
CA ASP A 193 6.60 -21.72 31.58
C ASP A 193 7.72 -21.85 32.62
N SER A 194 7.58 -21.13 33.73
CA SER A 194 8.31 -21.41 34.93
C SER A 194 7.38 -21.99 36.02
N ALA A 195 6.76 -23.11 35.68
CA ALA A 195 6.25 -24.02 36.72
C ALA A 195 7.28 -25.11 36.86
N SER A 196 8.26 -24.84 37.75
CA SER A 196 9.13 -25.88 38.29
C SER A 196 8.28 -26.76 39.21
N PRO A 197 8.24 -28.08 39.03
CA PRO A 197 7.59 -28.94 40.02
C PRO A 197 8.45 -28.95 41.27
N ALA A 198 7.86 -28.53 42.38
CA ALA A 198 8.45 -28.71 43.70
C ALA A 198 8.53 -30.19 44.01
N ALA A 199 9.72 -30.62 44.44
CA ALA A 199 10.02 -31.95 44.98
C ALA A 199 9.38 -32.17 46.35
#